data_35f41341a195230351868ba06aaa2052
#
_entry.id   35f41341a195230351868ba06aaa2052
#
_cell.length_a   1.000
_cell.length_b   1.000
_cell.length_c   1.000
_cell.angle_alpha   90.00
_cell.angle_beta   90.00
_cell.angle_gamma   90.00
#
_symmetry.space_group_name_H-M   'P 1'
#
loop_
_entity.id
_entity.type
_entity.pdbx_description
1 polymer ?
#
loop_
_entity_poly.entity_id
_entity_poly.type
_entity_poly.pdbx_seq_one_letter_code
_entity_poly.pdbx_strand_id
1 'polypeptide(L)'
;MATQAVTERRPLRRAETGRRIRARGPVVRRRLVAAGVIALALYAGYMLWFRNLSWFSIDEVTVEGATTSERKIEAAVEAAATDMTTLHLKDDALAAAVSRFPTVAAIAADASFPHELHVTVRERLPVAVAEVGARQVVVSPDGYMLVGLSFDPRRLPTIEGASASGPRLAEQAAGQAAILGAAPAPLQERLTSSSWDEESDGIVVDLEGAPELRFGDGSRAEDKWAAVVAVLSSEERGSPSYLDVSVPERPVSGG
;
A
#
# COMPACT_ATOMS: atom_id res chain seq x y z
N MET A 1 28.84 -44.54 100.50
CA MET A 1 29.05 -45.45 99.36
C MET A 1 28.17 -44.98 98.24
N ALA A 2 28.76 -44.34 97.26
CA ALA A 2 28.05 -43.68 96.15
C ALA A 2 28.22 -44.54 94.90
N THR A 3 27.11 -44.88 94.28
CA THR A 3 27.11 -45.55 93.03
C THR A 3 26.65 -44.53 91.97
N GLN A 4 27.56 -44.21 91.06
CA GLN A 4 27.28 -43.32 89.94
C GLN A 4 26.56 -44.11 88.84
N ALA A 5 25.42 -43.59 88.41
CA ALA A 5 24.74 -44.04 87.19
C ALA A 5 25.28 -43.27 85.98
N VAL A 6 25.87 -44.00 85.02
CA VAL A 6 26.32 -43.49 83.77
C VAL A 6 25.12 -43.40 82.80
N THR A 7 24.78 -42.20 82.35
CA THR A 7 23.71 -41.96 81.39
C THR A 7 24.29 -42.01 80.00
N GLU A 8 23.98 -43.05 79.24
CA GLU A 8 24.36 -43.26 77.84
C GLU A 8 23.54 -42.38 76.93
N ARG A 9 24.15 -41.41 76.28
CA ARG A 9 23.50 -40.51 75.28
C ARG A 9 23.53 -41.22 73.96
N ARG A 10 22.35 -41.61 73.45
CA ARG A 10 22.10 -42.13 72.08
C ARG A 10 22.22 -40.98 71.10
N PRO A 11 23.00 -41.07 69.99
CA PRO A 11 23.01 -40.04 68.92
C PRO A 11 21.79 -40.19 68.04
N LEU A 12 21.07 -39.07 67.87
CA LEU A 12 19.97 -38.95 66.89
C LEU A 12 20.52 -39.05 65.50
N ARG A 13 20.19 -40.11 64.79
CA ARG A 13 20.41 -40.25 63.37
C ARG A 13 19.53 -39.22 62.63
N ARG A 14 20.15 -38.19 62.06
CA ARG A 14 19.55 -37.25 61.18
C ARG A 14 19.27 -37.98 59.84
N ALA A 15 18.01 -38.26 59.51
CA ALA A 15 17.59 -38.79 58.22
C ALA A 15 17.74 -37.68 57.15
N GLU A 16 18.81 -37.72 56.41
CA GLU A 16 18.94 -36.94 55.21
C GLU A 16 18.03 -37.53 54.10
N THR A 17 16.85 -36.92 53.94
CA THR A 17 15.96 -37.18 52.81
C THR A 17 16.59 -36.57 51.56
N GLY A 18 17.56 -37.28 51.00
CA GLY A 18 18.12 -36.99 49.69
C GLY A 18 17.03 -37.15 48.61
N ARG A 19 16.40 -36.01 48.25
CA ARG A 19 15.49 -35.92 47.11
C ARG A 19 16.32 -36.22 45.85
N ARG A 20 16.41 -37.48 45.46
CA ARG A 20 17.01 -37.90 44.22
C ARG A 20 16.16 -37.32 43.08
N ILE A 21 16.60 -36.19 42.52
CA ILE A 21 16.13 -35.70 41.21
C ILE A 21 16.52 -36.79 40.20
N ARG A 22 15.55 -37.63 39.86
CA ARG A 22 15.72 -38.59 38.79
C ARG A 22 16.01 -37.78 37.54
N ALA A 23 17.28 -37.67 37.18
CA ALA A 23 17.69 -37.20 35.87
C ALA A 23 16.95 -38.03 34.82
N ARG A 24 16.00 -37.40 34.12
CA ARG A 24 15.31 -38.02 32.99
C ARG A 24 16.38 -38.47 31.99
N GLY A 25 16.56 -39.79 31.93
CA GLY A 25 17.69 -40.40 31.30
C GLY A 25 17.86 -40.08 29.80
N PRO A 26 18.99 -40.44 29.19
CA PRO A 26 19.37 -40.15 27.81
C PRO A 26 18.32 -40.57 26.77
N VAL A 27 17.43 -41.50 27.14
CA VAL A 27 16.31 -41.98 26.30
C VAL A 27 15.30 -40.89 25.98
N VAL A 28 14.95 -40.02 26.97
CA VAL A 28 13.98 -38.92 26.75
C VAL A 28 14.59 -37.87 25.82
N ARG A 29 15.86 -37.52 26.03
CA ARG A 29 16.60 -36.58 25.16
C ARG A 29 16.71 -37.13 23.76
N ARG A 30 16.99 -38.41 23.57
CA ARG A 30 17.07 -39.07 22.24
C ARG A 30 15.72 -39.06 21.54
N ARG A 31 14.62 -39.28 22.27
CA ARG A 31 13.26 -39.21 21.71
C ARG A 31 12.87 -37.79 21.28
N LEU A 32 13.24 -36.77 22.06
CA LEU A 32 13.00 -35.37 21.73
C LEU A 32 13.80 -34.93 20.49
N VAL A 33 15.07 -35.35 20.40
CA VAL A 33 15.90 -35.08 19.21
C VAL A 33 15.33 -35.79 17.97
N ALA A 34 14.91 -37.06 18.11
CA ALA A 34 14.29 -37.78 17.01
C ALA A 34 12.97 -37.15 16.55
N ALA A 35 12.11 -36.69 17.49
CA ALA A 35 10.89 -35.99 17.17
C ALA A 35 11.19 -34.63 16.47
N GLY A 36 12.21 -33.91 16.89
CA GLY A 36 12.66 -32.67 16.24
C GLY A 36 13.17 -32.91 14.81
N VAL A 37 13.94 -33.95 14.59
CA VAL A 37 14.42 -34.33 13.25
C VAL A 37 13.27 -34.74 12.33
N ILE A 38 12.30 -35.51 12.86
CA ILE A 38 11.12 -35.92 12.08
C ILE A 38 10.27 -34.67 11.72
N ALA A 39 10.04 -33.77 12.69
CA ALA A 39 9.30 -32.53 12.44
C ALA A 39 10.01 -31.65 11.40
N LEU A 40 11.33 -31.53 11.47
CA LEU A 40 12.13 -30.79 10.50
C LEU A 40 12.08 -31.47 9.11
N ALA A 41 12.15 -32.78 9.04
CA ALA A 41 12.05 -33.53 7.79
C ALA A 41 10.66 -33.39 7.14
N LEU A 42 9.59 -33.44 7.95
CA LEU A 42 8.22 -33.21 7.49
C LEU A 42 8.03 -31.77 7.00
N TYR A 43 8.57 -30.79 7.73
CA TYR A 43 8.55 -29.38 7.33
C TYR A 43 9.34 -29.16 6.02
N ALA A 44 10.53 -29.75 5.93
CA ALA A 44 11.32 -29.67 4.70
C ALA A 44 10.62 -30.36 3.52
N GLY A 45 10.02 -31.53 3.73
CA GLY A 45 9.21 -32.25 2.74
C GLY A 45 8.02 -31.42 2.27
N TYR A 46 7.31 -30.75 3.20
CA TYR A 46 6.24 -29.81 2.86
C TYR A 46 6.76 -28.63 2.03
N MET A 47 7.84 -27.97 2.47
CA MET A 47 8.40 -26.80 1.80
C MET A 47 8.99 -27.09 0.43
N LEU A 48 9.62 -28.25 0.23
CA LEU A 48 10.37 -28.56 -0.98
C LEU A 48 9.54 -29.34 -2.01
N TRP A 49 8.56 -30.09 -1.57
CA TRP A 49 7.86 -31.04 -2.45
C TRP A 49 6.34 -30.89 -2.43
N PHE A 50 5.70 -30.96 -1.26
CA PHE A 50 4.23 -30.98 -1.16
C PHE A 50 3.60 -29.68 -1.68
N ARG A 51 4.22 -28.55 -1.39
CA ARG A 51 3.76 -27.22 -1.79
C ARG A 51 3.75 -26.98 -3.30
N ASN A 52 4.57 -27.74 -4.04
CA ASN A 52 4.76 -27.60 -5.48
C ASN A 52 4.16 -28.80 -6.26
N LEU A 53 3.25 -29.57 -5.65
CA LEU A 53 2.57 -30.64 -6.38
C LEU A 53 1.64 -30.03 -7.44
N SER A 54 1.60 -30.68 -8.61
CA SER A 54 0.73 -30.30 -9.74
C SER A 54 -0.78 -30.30 -9.40
N TRP A 55 -1.16 -30.92 -8.29
CA TRP A 55 -2.54 -30.88 -7.79
C TRP A 55 -2.97 -29.51 -7.24
N PHE A 56 -2.06 -28.57 -7.11
CA PHE A 56 -2.31 -27.21 -6.63
C PHE A 56 -1.85 -26.17 -7.66
N SER A 57 -1.53 -26.60 -8.90
CA SER A 57 -1.23 -25.69 -9.99
C SER A 57 -2.43 -24.79 -10.25
N ILE A 58 -2.16 -23.55 -10.62
CA ILE A 58 -3.19 -22.62 -11.06
C ILE A 58 -3.48 -22.92 -12.52
N ASP A 59 -4.71 -23.37 -12.81
CA ASP A 59 -5.16 -23.72 -14.16
C ASP A 59 -6.17 -22.68 -14.69
N GLU A 60 -6.83 -21.96 -13.81
CA GLU A 60 -7.80 -20.93 -14.17
C GLU A 60 -7.45 -19.60 -13.48
N VAL A 61 -7.35 -18.54 -14.28
CA VAL A 61 -7.09 -17.19 -13.81
C VAL A 61 -8.27 -16.31 -14.21
N THR A 62 -8.90 -15.69 -13.22
CA THR A 62 -9.96 -14.71 -13.42
C THR A 62 -9.44 -13.33 -13.03
N VAL A 63 -9.53 -12.36 -13.94
CA VAL A 63 -9.14 -10.96 -13.68
C VAL A 63 -10.38 -10.09 -13.68
N GLU A 64 -10.59 -9.37 -12.59
CA GLU A 64 -11.71 -8.45 -12.43
C GLU A 64 -11.23 -7.01 -12.20
N GLY A 65 -12.03 -6.02 -12.61
CA GLY A 65 -11.78 -4.59 -12.39
C GLY A 65 -10.85 -3.93 -13.41
N ALA A 66 -10.32 -4.67 -14.38
CA ALA A 66 -9.57 -4.11 -15.48
C ALA A 66 -10.52 -3.74 -16.63
N THR A 67 -10.65 -2.45 -16.93
CA THR A 67 -11.43 -1.96 -18.06
C THR A 67 -10.54 -1.62 -19.26
N THR A 68 -9.32 -1.21 -18.97
CA THR A 68 -8.32 -0.83 -19.97
C THR A 68 -7.28 -1.94 -20.11
N SER A 69 -7.12 -2.44 -21.33
CA SER A 69 -6.13 -3.50 -21.63
C SER A 69 -6.36 -4.84 -20.89
N GLU A 70 -7.58 -5.15 -20.51
CA GLU A 70 -7.98 -6.35 -19.75
C GLU A 70 -7.26 -7.61 -20.22
N ARG A 71 -7.42 -8.00 -21.51
CA ARG A 71 -6.76 -9.21 -22.08
C ARG A 71 -5.24 -9.22 -21.96
N LYS A 72 -4.59 -8.03 -21.99
CA LYS A 72 -3.13 -7.96 -21.85
C LYS A 72 -2.70 -8.12 -20.42
N ILE A 73 -3.52 -7.62 -19.48
CA ILE A 73 -3.30 -7.77 -18.04
C ILE A 73 -3.52 -9.24 -17.67
N GLU A 74 -4.63 -9.84 -18.13
CA GLU A 74 -4.94 -11.26 -17.94
C GLU A 74 -3.79 -12.15 -18.42
N ALA A 75 -3.36 -12.01 -19.68
CA ALA A 75 -2.23 -12.76 -20.23
C ALA A 75 -0.91 -12.55 -19.45
N ALA A 76 -0.70 -11.36 -18.87
CA ALA A 76 0.47 -11.08 -18.06
C ALA A 76 0.40 -11.79 -16.70
N VAL A 77 -0.78 -11.82 -16.09
CA VAL A 77 -1.04 -12.51 -14.82
C VAL A 77 -0.95 -14.03 -15.02
N GLU A 78 -1.57 -14.58 -16.05
CA GLU A 78 -1.48 -16.01 -16.41
C GLU A 78 -0.03 -16.45 -16.59
N ALA A 79 0.76 -15.69 -17.37
CA ALA A 79 2.17 -15.98 -17.57
C ALA A 79 2.98 -15.96 -16.28
N ALA A 80 2.65 -15.03 -15.36
CA ALA A 80 3.31 -14.98 -14.05
C ALA A 80 2.85 -16.09 -13.11
N ALA A 81 1.60 -16.55 -13.22
CA ALA A 81 1.02 -17.59 -12.40
C ALA A 81 1.47 -19.03 -12.77
N THR A 82 2.05 -19.24 -13.96
CA THR A 82 2.42 -20.56 -14.50
C THR A 82 3.27 -21.40 -13.53
N ASP A 83 4.16 -20.74 -12.75
CA ASP A 83 5.04 -21.40 -11.78
C ASP A 83 4.54 -21.24 -10.32
N MET A 84 3.25 -20.95 -10.14
CA MET A 84 2.62 -20.78 -8.83
C MET A 84 1.64 -21.90 -8.53
N THR A 85 1.31 -22.03 -7.26
CA THR A 85 0.28 -22.95 -6.78
C THR A 85 -0.68 -22.18 -5.87
N THR A 86 -1.91 -22.68 -5.71
CA THR A 86 -2.91 -22.09 -4.80
C THR A 86 -2.44 -22.07 -3.34
N LEU A 87 -1.42 -22.86 -2.98
CA LEU A 87 -0.78 -22.86 -1.66
C LEU A 87 0.40 -21.90 -1.55
N HIS A 88 0.87 -21.35 -2.67
CA HIS A 88 2.03 -20.45 -2.69
C HIS A 88 1.94 -19.45 -3.84
N LEU A 89 1.27 -18.34 -3.54
CA LEU A 89 1.27 -17.18 -4.41
C LEU A 89 2.56 -16.35 -4.20
N LYS A 90 3.02 -15.75 -5.29
CA LYS A 90 4.14 -14.80 -5.29
C LYS A 90 3.59 -13.43 -5.68
N ASP A 91 3.03 -12.71 -4.71
CA ASP A 91 2.40 -11.41 -4.94
C ASP A 91 3.33 -10.42 -5.63
N ASP A 92 4.62 -10.41 -5.26
CA ASP A 92 5.63 -9.56 -5.89
C ASP A 92 5.80 -9.86 -7.38
N ALA A 93 5.73 -11.13 -7.79
CA ALA A 93 5.85 -11.51 -9.19
C ALA A 93 4.60 -11.12 -9.99
N LEU A 94 3.41 -11.25 -9.40
CA LEU A 94 2.16 -10.79 -10.00
C LEU A 94 2.16 -9.25 -10.14
N ALA A 95 2.55 -8.54 -9.09
CA ALA A 95 2.69 -7.08 -9.13
C ALA A 95 3.72 -6.62 -10.17
N ALA A 96 4.86 -7.31 -10.27
CA ALA A 96 5.89 -7.02 -11.28
C ALA A 96 5.36 -7.24 -12.71
N ALA A 97 4.56 -8.30 -12.94
CA ALA A 97 4.00 -8.61 -14.25
C ALA A 97 3.06 -7.49 -14.76
N VAL A 98 2.31 -6.85 -13.86
CA VAL A 98 1.37 -5.78 -14.20
C VAL A 98 1.97 -4.37 -14.11
N SER A 99 3.16 -4.20 -13.54
CA SER A 99 3.83 -2.90 -13.37
C SER A 99 4.05 -2.14 -14.69
N ARG A 100 4.11 -2.84 -15.80
CA ARG A 100 4.22 -2.27 -17.15
C ARG A 100 2.95 -1.58 -17.66
N PHE A 101 1.81 -1.78 -16.96
CA PHE A 101 0.54 -1.14 -17.31
C PHE A 101 0.32 0.09 -16.41
N PRO A 102 0.52 1.32 -16.94
CA PRO A 102 0.39 2.55 -16.15
C PRO A 102 -1.00 2.75 -15.55
N THR A 103 -2.03 2.14 -16.18
CA THR A 103 -3.42 2.21 -15.72
C THR A 103 -3.69 1.36 -14.47
N VAL A 104 -2.81 0.42 -14.12
CA VAL A 104 -2.97 -0.43 -12.94
C VAL A 104 -2.37 0.27 -11.71
N ALA A 105 -3.21 0.60 -10.73
CA ALA A 105 -2.77 1.18 -9.46
C ALA A 105 -2.31 0.12 -8.46
N ALA A 106 -3.07 -0.96 -8.35
CA ALA A 106 -2.81 -2.08 -7.45
C ALA A 106 -3.50 -3.33 -7.94
N ILE A 107 -3.02 -4.47 -7.48
CA ILE A 107 -3.69 -5.76 -7.62
C ILE A 107 -3.83 -6.43 -6.25
N ALA A 108 -4.88 -7.21 -6.09
CA ALA A 108 -5.05 -8.17 -5.01
C ALA A 108 -5.27 -9.55 -5.64
N ALA A 109 -4.59 -10.57 -5.14
CA ALA A 109 -4.66 -11.92 -5.67
C ALA A 109 -5.09 -12.88 -4.58
N ASP A 110 -6.18 -13.61 -4.84
CA ASP A 110 -6.75 -14.62 -3.95
C ASP A 110 -6.82 -15.96 -4.66
N ALA A 111 -6.21 -16.99 -4.04
CA ALA A 111 -6.28 -18.34 -4.58
C ALA A 111 -7.47 -19.09 -4.02
N SER A 112 -8.27 -19.69 -4.91
CA SER A 112 -9.35 -20.60 -4.58
C SER A 112 -8.96 -22.02 -4.90
N PHE A 113 -9.07 -22.89 -3.88
CA PHE A 113 -8.79 -24.32 -4.05
C PHE A 113 -9.82 -24.96 -4.99
N PRO A 114 -9.45 -25.88 -5.90
CA PRO A 114 -8.10 -26.45 -6.02
C PRO A 114 -7.17 -25.71 -6.99
N HIS A 115 -7.67 -24.97 -8.01
CA HIS A 115 -6.87 -24.56 -9.18
C HIS A 115 -7.12 -23.12 -9.64
N GLU A 116 -7.91 -22.33 -8.90
CA GLU A 116 -8.36 -21.02 -9.34
C GLU A 116 -7.53 -19.90 -8.71
N LEU A 117 -7.24 -18.87 -9.50
CA LEU A 117 -6.64 -17.62 -9.06
C LEU A 117 -7.57 -16.45 -9.47
N HIS A 118 -8.08 -15.74 -8.47
CA HIS A 118 -8.84 -14.52 -8.66
C HIS A 118 -7.93 -13.32 -8.46
N VAL A 119 -7.82 -12.45 -9.46
CA VAL A 119 -7.02 -11.23 -9.40
C VAL A 119 -7.93 -10.03 -9.58
N THR A 120 -8.05 -9.23 -8.52
CA THR A 120 -8.77 -7.96 -8.55
C THR A 120 -7.80 -6.84 -8.89
N VAL A 121 -8.03 -6.17 -10.00
CA VAL A 121 -7.25 -5.02 -10.48
C VAL A 121 -7.94 -3.74 -10.06
N ARG A 122 -7.21 -2.85 -9.40
CA ARG A 122 -7.64 -1.48 -9.16
C ARG A 122 -6.97 -0.57 -10.16
N GLU A 123 -7.77 0.01 -11.05
CA GLU A 123 -7.26 0.97 -12.04
C GLU A 123 -7.08 2.37 -11.44
N ARG A 124 -6.13 3.11 -12.03
CA ARG A 124 -5.94 4.53 -11.74
C ARG A 124 -7.03 5.34 -12.42
N LEU A 125 -7.64 6.22 -11.67
CA LEU A 125 -8.63 7.15 -12.22
C LEU A 125 -7.93 8.39 -12.78
N PRO A 126 -8.38 8.90 -13.94
CA PRO A 126 -7.88 10.14 -14.51
C PRO A 126 -8.35 11.34 -13.67
N VAL A 127 -7.46 12.31 -13.41
CA VAL A 127 -7.79 13.51 -12.61
C VAL A 127 -7.45 14.81 -13.33
N ALA A 128 -6.52 14.80 -14.28
CA ALA A 128 -6.12 15.97 -15.01
C ALA A 128 -5.55 15.61 -16.39
N VAL A 129 -5.42 16.61 -17.23
CA VAL A 129 -4.65 16.56 -18.48
C VAL A 129 -3.38 17.37 -18.28
N ALA A 130 -2.22 16.76 -18.48
CA ALA A 130 -0.93 17.44 -18.42
C ALA A 130 -0.39 17.70 -19.83
N GLU A 131 0.17 18.89 -20.05
CA GLU A 131 0.88 19.24 -21.28
C GLU A 131 2.36 18.93 -21.11
N VAL A 132 2.81 17.76 -21.64
CA VAL A 132 4.20 17.32 -21.59
C VAL A 132 4.83 17.50 -22.97
N GLY A 133 5.61 18.55 -23.11
CA GLY A 133 6.13 18.98 -24.40
C GLY A 133 4.99 19.40 -25.34
N ALA A 134 4.88 18.75 -26.51
CA ALA A 134 3.82 19.00 -27.50
C ALA A 134 2.63 18.02 -27.37
N ARG A 135 2.52 17.27 -26.28
CA ARG A 135 1.51 16.23 -26.13
C ARG A 135 0.66 16.48 -24.91
N GLN A 136 -0.65 16.30 -25.08
CA GLN A 136 -1.57 16.21 -23.96
C GLN A 136 -1.68 14.77 -23.51
N VAL A 137 -1.47 14.51 -22.23
CA VAL A 137 -1.54 13.20 -21.59
C VAL A 137 -2.46 13.27 -20.37
N VAL A 138 -3.30 12.27 -20.24
CA VAL A 138 -4.15 12.12 -19.05
C VAL A 138 -3.30 11.57 -17.91
N VAL A 139 -3.51 12.08 -16.70
CA VAL A 139 -2.72 11.71 -15.53
C VAL A 139 -3.58 11.30 -14.35
N SER A 140 -3.05 10.42 -13.52
CA SER A 140 -3.67 9.99 -12.26
C SER A 140 -3.21 10.83 -11.07
N PRO A 141 -3.89 10.76 -9.91
CA PRO A 141 -3.51 11.51 -8.69
C PRO A 141 -2.07 11.25 -8.23
N ASP A 142 -1.57 10.04 -8.46
CA ASP A 142 -0.19 9.64 -8.12
C ASP A 142 0.84 10.01 -9.22
N GLY A 143 0.43 10.85 -10.19
CA GLY A 143 1.29 11.43 -11.21
C GLY A 143 1.66 10.48 -12.36
N TYR A 144 1.03 9.31 -12.50
CA TYR A 144 1.28 8.44 -13.66
C TYR A 144 0.56 8.95 -14.90
N MET A 145 1.26 8.90 -16.04
CA MET A 145 0.68 9.18 -17.34
C MET A 145 -0.11 7.97 -17.84
N LEU A 146 -1.43 8.11 -17.99
CA LEU A 146 -2.36 7.05 -18.39
C LEU A 146 -2.42 6.92 -19.93
N VAL A 147 -1.38 6.35 -20.51
CA VAL A 147 -1.27 6.18 -21.94
C VAL A 147 -2.22 5.09 -22.45
N GLY A 148 -3.01 5.40 -23.48
CA GLY A 148 -3.95 4.46 -24.10
C GLY A 148 -5.35 4.47 -23.48
N LEU A 149 -5.60 5.32 -22.50
CA LEU A 149 -6.95 5.57 -21.99
C LEU A 149 -7.74 6.42 -22.98
N SER A 150 -8.91 5.94 -23.39
CA SER A 150 -9.85 6.73 -24.21
C SER A 150 -10.67 7.63 -23.29
N PHE A 151 -10.33 8.90 -23.22
CA PHE A 151 -10.97 9.87 -22.36
C PHE A 151 -11.22 11.19 -23.10
N ASP A 152 -12.28 11.92 -22.73
CA ASP A 152 -12.52 13.28 -23.24
C ASP A 152 -11.70 14.29 -22.39
N PRO A 153 -10.62 14.87 -22.94
CA PRO A 153 -9.75 15.78 -22.20
C PRO A 153 -10.46 17.06 -21.73
N ARG A 154 -11.59 17.42 -22.34
CA ARG A 154 -12.35 18.64 -21.99
C ARG A 154 -13.06 18.57 -20.64
N ARG A 155 -13.13 17.37 -20.03
CA ARG A 155 -13.79 17.15 -18.75
C ARG A 155 -12.83 17.19 -17.56
N LEU A 156 -11.55 17.37 -17.82
CA LEU A 156 -10.53 17.41 -16.79
C LEU A 156 -9.82 18.76 -16.76
N PRO A 157 -9.39 19.20 -15.57
CA PRO A 157 -8.53 20.37 -15.44
C PRO A 157 -7.18 20.14 -16.10
N THR A 158 -6.52 21.23 -16.50
CA THR A 158 -5.21 21.17 -17.16
C THR A 158 -4.10 21.45 -16.14
N ILE A 159 -3.03 20.66 -16.17
CA ILE A 159 -1.77 20.93 -15.49
C ILE A 159 -0.85 21.65 -16.45
N GLU A 160 -0.57 22.92 -16.16
CA GLU A 160 0.30 23.77 -16.97
C GLU A 160 1.77 23.58 -16.60
N GLY A 161 2.66 23.72 -17.59
CA GLY A 161 4.11 23.64 -17.37
C GLY A 161 4.61 22.26 -16.94
N ALA A 162 3.86 21.19 -17.24
CA ALA A 162 4.19 19.86 -16.81
C ALA A 162 5.46 19.34 -17.51
N SER A 163 6.32 18.69 -16.75
CA SER A 163 7.42 17.88 -17.23
C SER A 163 7.28 16.44 -16.74
N ALA A 164 7.95 15.50 -17.42
CA ALA A 164 7.84 14.09 -17.08
C ALA A 164 9.21 13.44 -16.87
N SER A 165 9.24 12.47 -15.95
CA SER A 165 10.38 11.61 -15.68
C SER A 165 9.96 10.14 -15.85
N GLY A 166 10.24 9.58 -17.03
CA GLY A 166 9.78 8.23 -17.38
C GLY A 166 8.25 8.15 -17.51
N PRO A 167 7.58 7.19 -16.85
CA PRO A 167 6.13 7.01 -16.92
C PRO A 167 5.34 7.95 -16.00
N ARG A 168 6.01 8.81 -15.22
CA ARG A 168 5.41 9.73 -14.26
C ARG A 168 5.75 11.18 -14.57
N LEU A 169 4.91 12.07 -14.12
CA LEU A 169 5.22 13.49 -14.07
C LEU A 169 6.41 13.76 -13.14
N ALA A 170 7.14 14.82 -13.38
CA ALA A 170 8.13 15.35 -12.44
C ALA A 170 7.45 15.83 -11.15
N GLU A 171 8.21 16.00 -10.08
CA GLU A 171 7.73 16.23 -8.71
C GLU A 171 6.70 17.36 -8.60
N GLN A 172 6.97 18.53 -9.18
CA GLN A 172 6.05 19.66 -9.14
C GLN A 172 4.71 19.35 -9.83
N ALA A 173 4.75 18.79 -11.04
CA ALA A 173 3.53 18.44 -11.77
C ALA A 173 2.80 17.24 -11.16
N ALA A 174 3.52 16.31 -10.53
CA ALA A 174 2.92 15.22 -9.74
C ALA A 174 2.23 15.76 -8.48
N GLY A 175 2.79 16.79 -7.84
CA GLY A 175 2.14 17.50 -6.74
C GLY A 175 0.83 18.16 -7.15
N GLN A 176 0.81 18.81 -8.34
CA GLN A 176 -0.42 19.38 -8.91
C GLN A 176 -1.49 18.29 -9.15
N ALA A 177 -1.09 17.13 -9.72
CA ALA A 177 -2.00 16.00 -9.91
C ALA A 177 -2.57 15.47 -8.60
N ALA A 178 -1.77 15.43 -7.53
CA ALA A 178 -2.20 15.02 -6.20
C ALA A 178 -3.23 16.00 -5.61
N ILE A 179 -2.99 17.32 -5.73
CA ILE A 179 -3.94 18.34 -5.30
C ILE A 179 -5.25 18.23 -6.07
N LEU A 180 -5.20 18.16 -7.40
CA LEU A 180 -6.40 18.03 -8.22
C LEU A 180 -7.19 16.75 -7.92
N GLY A 181 -6.48 15.64 -7.67
CA GLY A 181 -7.08 14.36 -7.35
C GLY A 181 -7.74 14.27 -5.98
N ALA A 182 -7.29 15.08 -5.03
CA ALA A 182 -7.85 15.16 -3.69
C ALA A 182 -9.04 16.14 -3.58
N ALA A 183 -9.38 16.84 -4.65
CA ALA A 183 -10.49 17.77 -4.64
C ALA A 183 -11.82 17.08 -4.30
N PRO A 184 -12.65 17.66 -3.43
CA PRO A 184 -13.98 17.13 -3.14
C PRO A 184 -14.86 17.07 -4.39
N ALA A 185 -15.67 16.01 -4.54
CA ALA A 185 -16.49 15.78 -5.71
C ALA A 185 -17.33 17.01 -6.18
N PRO A 186 -17.95 17.82 -5.30
CA PRO A 186 -18.69 19.00 -5.74
C PRO A 186 -17.83 20.12 -6.36
N LEU A 187 -16.51 20.11 -6.10
CA LEU A 187 -15.56 21.10 -6.63
C LEU A 187 -14.83 20.58 -7.88
N GLN A 188 -14.76 19.26 -8.08
CA GLN A 188 -14.03 18.67 -9.21
C GLN A 188 -14.50 19.17 -10.57
N GLU A 189 -15.82 19.33 -10.76
CA GLU A 189 -16.40 19.84 -12.04
C GLU A 189 -16.12 21.32 -12.30
N ARG A 190 -15.69 22.05 -11.28
CA ARG A 190 -15.38 23.47 -11.33
C ARG A 190 -13.88 23.76 -11.45
N LEU A 191 -13.05 22.74 -11.37
CA LEU A 191 -11.60 22.88 -11.56
C LEU A 191 -11.32 23.16 -13.03
N THR A 192 -10.50 24.19 -13.30
CA THR A 192 -10.13 24.60 -14.65
C THR A 192 -8.67 24.31 -14.95
N SER A 193 -7.76 24.77 -14.10
CA SER A 193 -6.33 24.57 -14.29
C SER A 193 -5.57 24.51 -12.97
N SER A 194 -4.32 24.05 -13.07
CA SER A 194 -3.32 24.14 -12.02
C SER A 194 -1.97 24.45 -12.64
N SER A 195 -1.23 25.35 -11.98
CA SER A 195 0.12 25.77 -12.38
C SER A 195 1.06 25.79 -11.18
N TRP A 196 2.34 25.86 -11.47
CA TRP A 196 3.36 26.20 -10.49
C TRP A 196 3.66 27.69 -10.61
N ASP A 197 3.42 28.43 -9.55
CA ASP A 197 3.76 29.85 -9.48
C ASP A 197 5.13 30.04 -8.81
N GLU A 198 6.06 30.65 -9.55
CA GLU A 198 7.44 30.88 -9.07
C GLU A 198 7.51 31.97 -7.99
N GLU A 199 6.56 32.92 -7.97
CA GLU A 199 6.55 34.04 -7.01
C GLU A 199 6.13 33.54 -5.61
N SER A 200 5.11 32.71 -5.54
CA SER A 200 4.64 32.10 -4.28
C SER A 200 5.37 30.77 -3.96
N ASP A 201 6.25 30.29 -4.85
CA ASP A 201 6.94 29.00 -4.75
C ASP A 201 5.97 27.86 -4.44
N GLY A 202 4.89 27.77 -5.21
CA GLY A 202 3.81 26.86 -4.88
C GLY A 202 2.83 26.55 -6.00
N ILE A 203 2.00 25.55 -5.71
CA ILE A 203 0.91 25.12 -6.57
C ILE A 203 -0.26 26.10 -6.43
N VAL A 204 -0.70 26.61 -7.56
CA VAL A 204 -1.90 27.42 -7.69
C VAL A 204 -2.96 26.62 -8.45
N VAL A 205 -4.20 26.71 -8.00
CA VAL A 205 -5.36 26.05 -8.62
C VAL A 205 -6.44 27.08 -8.92
N ASP A 206 -6.92 27.04 -10.15
CA ASP A 206 -8.05 27.83 -10.60
C ASP A 206 -9.35 27.04 -10.44
N LEU A 207 -10.27 27.63 -9.73
CA LEU A 207 -11.61 27.08 -9.47
C LEU A 207 -12.67 28.09 -9.92
N GLU A 208 -13.55 27.67 -10.82
CA GLU A 208 -14.61 28.53 -11.35
C GLU A 208 -15.46 29.16 -10.21
N GLY A 209 -15.54 30.49 -10.21
CA GLY A 209 -16.31 31.23 -9.22
C GLY A 209 -15.71 31.24 -7.80
N ALA A 210 -14.41 30.99 -7.67
CA ALA A 210 -13.67 31.11 -6.43
C ALA A 210 -12.47 32.08 -6.60
N PRO A 211 -11.85 32.56 -5.51
CA PRO A 211 -10.56 33.23 -5.59
C PRO A 211 -9.46 32.23 -6.05
N GLU A 212 -8.30 32.76 -6.44
CA GLU A 212 -7.12 31.97 -6.70
C GLU A 212 -6.74 31.14 -5.46
N LEU A 213 -6.57 29.81 -5.62
CA LEU A 213 -6.27 28.92 -4.52
C LEU A 213 -4.78 28.57 -4.51
N ARG A 214 -4.06 28.93 -3.43
CA ARG A 214 -2.64 28.67 -3.25
C ARG A 214 -2.43 27.52 -2.29
N PHE A 215 -1.85 26.42 -2.78
CA PHE A 215 -1.67 25.19 -2.02
C PHE A 215 -0.25 24.99 -1.50
N GLY A 216 0.74 25.75 -1.98
CA GLY A 216 2.15 25.48 -1.70
C GLY A 216 2.60 24.16 -2.37
N ASP A 217 3.05 23.19 -1.62
CA ASP A 217 3.43 21.88 -2.14
C ASP A 217 2.25 20.90 -2.33
N GLY A 218 2.52 19.72 -2.95
CA GLY A 218 1.51 18.69 -3.16
C GLY A 218 1.18 17.83 -1.93
N SER A 219 1.80 18.07 -0.77
CA SER A 219 1.55 17.30 0.45
C SER A 219 0.23 17.69 1.12
N ARG A 220 -0.32 16.77 1.93
CA ARG A 220 -1.53 17.02 2.75
C ARG A 220 -2.72 17.56 1.94
N ALA A 221 -2.86 17.11 0.71
CA ALA A 221 -3.86 17.61 -0.25
C ALA A 221 -5.28 17.60 0.32
N GLU A 222 -5.68 16.53 1.01
CA GLU A 222 -7.01 16.39 1.62
C GLU A 222 -7.25 17.44 2.72
N ASP A 223 -6.27 17.68 3.61
CA ASP A 223 -6.37 18.68 4.68
C ASP A 223 -6.48 20.09 4.10
N LYS A 224 -5.70 20.39 3.05
CA LYS A 224 -5.72 21.67 2.36
C LYS A 224 -7.08 21.93 1.70
N TRP A 225 -7.65 20.93 1.04
CA TRP A 225 -9.00 21.01 0.50
C TRP A 225 -10.07 21.17 1.59
N ALA A 226 -9.91 20.51 2.73
CA ALA A 226 -10.82 20.72 3.87
C ALA A 226 -10.79 22.18 4.35
N ALA A 227 -9.60 22.80 4.40
CA ALA A 227 -9.47 24.22 4.72
C ALA A 227 -10.13 25.13 3.67
N VAL A 228 -9.95 24.84 2.36
CA VAL A 228 -10.64 25.55 1.27
C VAL A 228 -12.14 25.50 1.47
N VAL A 229 -12.71 24.28 1.68
CA VAL A 229 -14.16 24.12 1.86
C VAL A 229 -14.65 24.88 3.09
N ALA A 230 -13.93 24.83 4.20
CA ALA A 230 -14.30 25.57 5.43
C ALA A 230 -14.37 27.07 5.19
N VAL A 231 -13.36 27.65 4.52
CA VAL A 231 -13.34 29.08 4.19
C VAL A 231 -14.41 29.44 3.16
N LEU A 232 -14.56 28.63 2.09
CA LEU A 232 -15.56 28.90 1.05
C LEU A 232 -17.01 28.82 1.58
N SER A 233 -17.24 28.06 2.65
CA SER A 233 -18.55 27.91 3.28
C SER A 233 -18.86 28.96 4.36
N SER A 234 -17.88 29.79 4.76
CA SER A 234 -18.12 30.84 5.78
C SER A 234 -18.88 31.99 5.21
N GLU A 235 -19.89 32.51 5.96
CA GLU A 235 -20.72 33.65 5.56
C GLU A 235 -19.98 35.00 5.70
N GLU A 236 -18.94 35.06 6.52
CA GLU A 236 -18.11 36.25 6.78
C GLU A 236 -17.08 36.52 5.66
N ARG A 237 -17.10 35.73 4.60
CA ARG A 237 -16.16 35.85 3.49
C ARG A 237 -16.44 37.14 2.69
N GLY A 238 -15.49 38.07 2.71
CA GLY A 238 -15.43 39.10 1.69
C GLY A 238 -15.23 38.53 0.29
N SER A 239 -14.81 39.35 -0.67
CA SER A 239 -14.40 38.87 -2.00
C SER A 239 -12.88 38.92 -2.10
N PRO A 240 -12.15 37.97 -1.49
CA PRO A 240 -10.69 37.94 -1.57
C PRO A 240 -10.24 37.65 -2.99
N SER A 241 -9.07 38.15 -3.39
CA SER A 241 -8.47 37.84 -4.66
C SER A 241 -7.78 36.44 -4.63
N TYR A 242 -7.26 36.04 -3.48
CA TYR A 242 -6.67 34.74 -3.28
C TYR A 242 -6.99 34.13 -1.91
N LEU A 243 -6.85 32.80 -1.82
CA LEU A 243 -6.92 32.00 -0.60
C LEU A 243 -5.70 31.10 -0.54
N ASP A 244 -4.83 31.32 0.43
CA ASP A 244 -3.66 30.52 0.71
C ASP A 244 -3.97 29.47 1.79
N VAL A 245 -3.84 28.21 1.41
CA VAL A 245 -4.02 27.01 2.26
C VAL A 245 -2.76 26.14 2.33
N SER A 246 -1.61 26.72 2.02
CA SER A 246 -0.32 26.02 2.14
C SER A 246 -0.12 25.43 3.54
N VAL A 247 -0.63 26.11 4.56
CA VAL A 247 -0.73 25.64 5.95
C VAL A 247 -2.22 25.50 6.31
N PRO A 248 -2.81 24.29 6.20
CA PRO A 248 -4.26 24.10 6.31
C PRO A 248 -4.86 24.51 7.67
N GLU A 249 -4.06 24.51 8.73
CA GLU A 249 -4.50 24.96 10.07
C GLU A 249 -4.59 26.50 10.20
N ARG A 250 -4.03 27.23 9.24
CA ARG A 250 -3.96 28.70 9.27
C ARG A 250 -4.16 29.27 7.87
N PRO A 251 -5.35 29.08 7.26
CA PRO A 251 -5.64 29.65 5.95
C PRO A 251 -5.57 31.18 5.98
N VAL A 252 -5.05 31.78 4.92
CA VAL A 252 -4.91 33.24 4.77
C VAL A 252 -5.64 33.67 3.50
N SER A 253 -6.42 34.70 3.57
CA SER A 253 -7.07 35.34 2.42
C SER A 253 -6.66 36.77 2.28
N GLY A 254 -6.52 37.28 1.07
CA GLY A 254 -6.10 38.63 0.82
C GLY A 254 -6.59 39.19 -0.52
N GLY A 255 -6.38 40.50 -0.72
CA GLY A 255 -6.77 41.25 -1.90
C GLY A 255 -7.65 42.42 -1.60
#